data_2c3edea344f98b9da38e24ccee3fa1e9
#
_entry.id   2c3edea344f98b9da38e24ccee3fa1e9
#
_cell.length_a   1.000
_cell.length_b   1.000
_cell.length_c   1.000
_cell.angle_alpha   90.00
_cell.angle_beta   90.00
_cell.angle_gamma   90.00
#
_symmetry.space_group_name_H-M   'P 1'
#
loop_
_entity.id
_entity.type
_entity.pdbx_description
1 polymer ?
#
loop_
_entity_poly.entity_id
_entity_poly.type
_entity_poly.pdbx_seq_one_letter_code
_entity_poly.pdbx_strand_id
1 'polypeptide(L)'
;MKRSISRWSALFALTLAAGTVSAVMAVPAEAATPLQVCRTVKGTATFTPGLTNTPRDNVVKAKGNMTNCTGKPGGPKTGGSGVLSATIKVVKGSCVKLAAGNQTIKGTAKTVWKNTKTSTYALTLKTGTGSAGTTATITGKVTAGLFKGHSVTGQVKFTVSGTPNCTTKPVKAATFKNTKSFIIH
;
A
#
# COMPACT_ATOMS: atom_id res chain seq x y z
N MET A 1 76.31 13.50 28.97
CA MET A 1 76.61 12.11 28.55
C MET A 1 75.70 11.81 27.37
N LYS A 2 76.19 11.91 26.23
CA LYS A 2 76.77 11.02 25.21
C LYS A 2 75.96 9.71 25.00
N ARG A 3 75.54 9.57 23.76
CA ARG A 3 75.34 8.43 22.83
C ARG A 3 73.89 8.14 22.48
N SER A 4 73.54 7.74 21.31
CA SER A 4 74.21 7.39 20.04
C SER A 4 73.14 7.12 18.99
N ILE A 5 73.45 7.46 17.80
CA ILE A 5 72.82 7.28 16.50
C ILE A 5 72.47 5.78 16.25
N SER A 6 71.31 5.53 15.67
CA SER A 6 71.22 4.44 14.70
C SER A 6 70.17 4.77 13.63
N ARG A 7 70.65 5.00 12.44
CA ARG A 7 69.88 5.06 11.16
C ARG A 7 69.53 3.63 10.75
N TRP A 8 68.28 3.36 10.49
CA TRP A 8 67.93 2.21 9.65
C TRP A 8 66.91 2.69 8.61
N SER A 9 67.44 2.81 7.39
CA SER A 9 66.66 3.00 6.16
C SER A 9 66.01 1.66 5.83
N ALA A 10 64.69 1.59 5.82
CA ALA A 10 63.92 0.49 5.22
C ALA A 10 63.13 1.06 4.03
N LEU A 11 63.60 0.77 2.86
CA LEU A 11 62.89 0.96 1.60
C LEU A 11 61.64 0.07 1.63
N PHE A 12 60.45 0.69 1.68
CA PHE A 12 59.21 0.00 1.39
C PHE A 12 58.86 0.21 -0.09
N ALA A 13 59.02 -0.86 -0.84
CA ALA A 13 58.54 -0.94 -2.22
C ALA A 13 57.02 -0.81 -2.24
N LEU A 14 56.50 0.22 -2.91
CA LEU A 14 55.09 0.45 -3.18
C LEU A 14 54.67 -0.50 -4.31
N THR A 15 54.07 -1.65 -4.00
CA THR A 15 53.37 -2.44 -4.99
C THR A 15 51.99 -1.83 -5.23
N LEU A 16 51.81 -1.16 -6.36
CA LEU A 16 50.51 -0.76 -6.88
C LEU A 16 49.73 -2.02 -7.26
N ALA A 17 48.85 -2.48 -6.37
CA ALA A 17 47.82 -3.42 -6.74
C ALA A 17 46.73 -2.68 -7.53
N ALA A 18 46.72 -2.83 -8.86
CA ALA A 18 45.64 -2.38 -9.72
C ALA A 18 44.38 -3.19 -9.37
N GLY A 19 43.58 -2.66 -8.42
CA GLY A 19 42.25 -3.19 -8.12
C GLY A 19 41.31 -2.90 -9.28
N THR A 20 40.96 -3.94 -10.06
CA THR A 20 39.89 -3.87 -11.04
C THR A 20 38.58 -3.69 -10.31
N VAL A 21 38.06 -2.45 -10.28
CA VAL A 21 36.70 -2.16 -9.82
C VAL A 21 35.74 -2.75 -10.84
N SER A 22 35.22 -3.94 -10.57
CA SER A 22 34.11 -4.53 -11.32
C SER A 22 32.87 -3.66 -11.05
N ALA A 23 32.57 -2.75 -11.99
CA ALA A 23 31.30 -2.03 -11.98
C ALA A 23 30.18 -3.08 -12.14
N VAL A 24 29.53 -3.44 -11.03
CA VAL A 24 28.29 -4.20 -11.05
C VAL A 24 27.24 -3.28 -11.67
N MET A 25 26.99 -3.45 -12.96
CA MET A 25 25.88 -2.80 -13.63
C MET A 25 24.61 -3.31 -12.95
N ALA A 26 23.96 -2.44 -12.15
CA ALA A 26 22.64 -2.70 -11.63
C ALA A 26 21.69 -2.86 -12.84
N VAL A 27 21.32 -4.08 -13.15
CA VAL A 27 20.28 -4.37 -14.14
C VAL A 27 19.02 -3.71 -13.63
N PRO A 28 18.40 -2.77 -14.38
CA PRO A 28 17.14 -2.16 -13.97
C PRO A 28 16.13 -3.27 -13.71
N ALA A 29 15.57 -3.30 -12.50
CA ALA A 29 14.53 -4.27 -12.14
C ALA A 29 13.37 -4.06 -13.11
N GLU A 30 13.18 -5.03 -14.00
CA GLU A 30 12.12 -5.02 -15.00
C GLU A 30 10.78 -4.95 -14.26
N ALA A 31 10.03 -3.88 -14.48
CA ALA A 31 8.75 -3.67 -13.81
C ALA A 31 7.83 -4.85 -14.15
N ALA A 32 7.50 -5.66 -13.15
CA ALA A 32 6.69 -6.86 -13.34
C ALA A 32 5.40 -6.53 -14.10
N THR A 33 5.18 -7.18 -15.22
CA THR A 33 3.98 -6.97 -16.05
C THR A 33 2.72 -7.24 -15.23
N PRO A 34 1.77 -6.27 -15.14
CA PRO A 34 0.56 -6.47 -14.36
C PRO A 34 -0.25 -7.69 -14.82
N LEU A 35 -0.66 -8.54 -13.89
CA LEU A 35 -1.55 -9.67 -14.17
C LEU A 35 -3.00 -9.23 -14.32
N GLN A 36 -3.40 -8.22 -13.54
CA GLN A 36 -4.75 -7.66 -13.55
C GLN A 36 -4.70 -6.18 -13.21
N VAL A 37 -5.39 -5.35 -13.99
CA VAL A 37 -5.53 -3.91 -13.76
C VAL A 37 -7.00 -3.57 -13.74
N CYS A 38 -7.52 -3.06 -12.60
CA CYS A 38 -8.87 -2.51 -12.49
C CYS A 38 -8.79 -0.99 -12.44
N ARG A 39 -9.31 -0.33 -13.49
CA ARG A 39 -9.22 1.14 -13.64
C ARG A 39 -10.22 1.89 -12.78
N THR A 40 -11.34 1.24 -12.41
CA THR A 40 -12.36 1.86 -11.57
C THR A 40 -12.61 1.00 -10.34
N VAL A 41 -12.41 1.58 -9.17
CA VAL A 41 -12.77 1.00 -7.87
C VAL A 41 -13.52 2.07 -7.08
N LYS A 42 -14.78 1.83 -6.74
CA LYS A 42 -15.63 2.78 -6.00
C LYS A 42 -16.53 2.05 -5.03
N GLY A 43 -16.88 2.71 -3.92
CA GLY A 43 -17.75 2.10 -2.94
C GLY A 43 -17.97 2.96 -1.70
N THR A 44 -18.42 2.31 -0.64
CA THR A 44 -18.69 2.93 0.66
C THR A 44 -17.91 2.22 1.77
N ALA A 45 -17.54 2.97 2.78
CA ALA A 45 -16.92 2.48 4.00
C ALA A 45 -17.76 2.95 5.19
N THR A 46 -18.04 2.05 6.14
CA THR A 46 -18.75 2.34 7.39
C THR A 46 -17.79 2.18 8.55
N PHE A 47 -17.87 3.07 9.53
CA PHE A 47 -17.04 3.09 10.73
C PHE A 47 -17.87 2.69 11.95
N THR A 48 -17.44 1.69 12.69
CA THR A 48 -18.12 1.22 13.90
C THR A 48 -17.11 1.08 15.05
N PRO A 49 -17.29 1.84 16.14
CA PRO A 49 -18.14 3.03 16.24
C PRO A 49 -17.69 4.13 15.28
N GLY A 50 -18.53 5.14 15.02
CA GLY A 50 -18.15 6.25 14.12
C GLY A 50 -16.94 7.01 14.63
N LEU A 51 -16.14 7.59 13.73
CA LEU A 51 -14.93 8.36 14.07
C LEU A 51 -15.30 9.68 14.75
N THR A 52 -14.56 10.02 15.80
CA THR A 52 -14.63 11.28 16.55
C THR A 52 -13.22 11.87 16.66
N ASN A 53 -13.11 13.04 17.29
CA ASN A 53 -11.79 13.60 17.63
C ASN A 53 -11.09 12.82 18.75
N THR A 54 -11.85 12.16 19.63
CA THR A 54 -11.28 11.28 20.67
C THR A 54 -10.83 9.96 20.04
N PRO A 55 -9.55 9.58 20.19
CA PRO A 55 -9.02 8.33 19.67
C PRO A 55 -9.69 7.11 20.30
N ARG A 56 -10.18 6.19 19.48
CA ARG A 56 -10.74 4.90 19.90
C ARG A 56 -10.59 3.84 18.82
N ASP A 57 -10.73 2.59 19.19
CA ASP A 57 -10.69 1.49 18.24
C ASP A 57 -11.97 1.48 17.39
N ASN A 58 -11.75 1.32 16.09
CA ASN A 58 -12.81 1.31 15.09
C ASN A 58 -12.67 0.08 14.19
N VAL A 59 -13.79 -0.45 13.74
CA VAL A 59 -13.85 -1.39 12.65
C VAL A 59 -14.43 -0.68 11.43
N VAL A 60 -13.68 -0.72 10.34
CA VAL A 60 -14.12 -0.19 9.03
C VAL A 60 -14.55 -1.35 8.18
N LYS A 61 -15.82 -1.36 7.75
CA LYS A 61 -16.33 -2.29 6.74
C LYS A 61 -16.51 -1.53 5.44
N ALA A 62 -15.82 -1.96 4.39
CA ALA A 62 -15.92 -1.37 3.07
C ALA A 62 -16.58 -2.35 2.09
N LYS A 63 -17.46 -1.83 1.24
CA LYS A 63 -18.06 -2.55 0.12
C LYS A 63 -17.94 -1.69 -1.13
N GLY A 64 -17.60 -2.29 -2.26
CA GLY A 64 -17.43 -1.55 -3.50
C GLY A 64 -17.41 -2.43 -4.73
N ASN A 65 -17.38 -1.80 -5.87
CA ASN A 65 -17.30 -2.44 -7.17
C ASN A 65 -15.96 -2.12 -7.83
N MET A 66 -15.39 -3.12 -8.45
CA MET A 66 -14.23 -3.03 -9.33
C MET A 66 -14.71 -3.24 -10.76
N THR A 67 -14.45 -2.28 -11.65
CA THR A 67 -14.88 -2.36 -13.06
C THR A 67 -13.75 -1.94 -13.99
N ASN A 68 -13.93 -2.17 -15.28
CA ASN A 68 -12.89 -1.95 -16.29
C ASN A 68 -11.59 -2.67 -15.92
N CYS A 69 -11.76 -3.94 -15.53
CA CYS A 69 -10.66 -4.81 -15.13
C CYS A 69 -10.15 -5.56 -16.35
N THR A 70 -8.89 -5.32 -16.73
CA THR A 70 -8.21 -6.00 -17.84
C THR A 70 -7.10 -6.88 -17.28
N GLY A 71 -7.05 -8.12 -17.72
CA GLY A 71 -6.00 -9.09 -17.35
C GLY A 71 -4.93 -9.24 -18.42
N LYS A 72 -3.78 -9.79 -18.05
CA LYS A 72 -2.73 -10.20 -18.98
C LYS A 72 -3.29 -11.26 -19.94
N PRO A 73 -2.98 -11.21 -21.24
CA PRO A 73 -3.28 -12.29 -22.18
C PRO A 73 -2.76 -13.64 -21.65
N GLY A 74 -3.60 -14.69 -21.71
CA GLY A 74 -3.26 -16.02 -21.16
C GLY A 74 -3.34 -16.13 -19.62
N GLY A 75 -3.52 -15.04 -18.92
CA GLY A 75 -3.65 -15.02 -17.45
C GLY A 75 -5.05 -15.39 -16.94
N PRO A 76 -5.22 -15.43 -15.60
CA PRO A 76 -6.49 -15.75 -14.98
C PRO A 76 -7.58 -14.77 -15.39
N LYS A 77 -8.73 -15.27 -15.86
CA LYS A 77 -9.86 -14.44 -16.29
C LYS A 77 -10.74 -14.07 -15.10
N THR A 78 -11.11 -12.80 -14.99
CA THR A 78 -11.97 -12.26 -13.92
C THR A 78 -13.38 -11.90 -14.41
N GLY A 79 -13.59 -11.88 -15.72
CA GLY A 79 -14.84 -11.39 -16.34
C GLY A 79 -14.96 -9.85 -16.35
N GLY A 80 -13.84 -9.13 -16.14
CA GLY A 80 -13.77 -7.67 -16.32
C GLY A 80 -14.30 -6.84 -15.15
N SER A 81 -14.87 -7.47 -14.12
CA SER A 81 -15.36 -6.78 -12.92
C SER A 81 -15.40 -7.68 -11.69
N GLY A 82 -15.62 -7.09 -10.52
CA GLY A 82 -15.77 -7.81 -9.26
C GLY A 82 -16.38 -6.94 -8.16
N VAL A 83 -16.91 -7.61 -7.13
CA VAL A 83 -17.43 -6.97 -5.92
C VAL A 83 -16.38 -7.11 -4.82
N LEU A 84 -15.94 -5.97 -4.28
CA LEU A 84 -14.96 -5.87 -3.22
C LEU A 84 -15.66 -5.74 -1.87
N SER A 85 -15.22 -6.51 -0.88
CA SER A 85 -15.53 -6.31 0.52
C SER A 85 -14.26 -6.29 1.34
N ALA A 86 -14.16 -5.41 2.33
CA ALA A 86 -12.99 -5.32 3.21
C ALA A 86 -13.40 -5.11 4.67
N THR A 87 -12.59 -5.64 5.59
CA THR A 87 -12.70 -5.39 7.02
C THR A 87 -11.32 -4.95 7.54
N ILE A 88 -11.30 -3.79 8.15
CA ILE A 88 -10.08 -3.11 8.57
C ILE A 88 -10.25 -2.70 10.03
N LYS A 89 -9.31 -3.08 10.90
CA LYS A 89 -9.26 -2.62 12.30
C LYS A 89 -8.36 -1.40 12.37
N VAL A 90 -8.89 -0.30 12.89
CA VAL A 90 -8.17 0.96 13.10
C VAL A 90 -8.00 1.18 14.60
N VAL A 91 -6.79 0.95 15.10
CA VAL A 91 -6.47 1.12 16.52
C VAL A 91 -6.31 2.60 16.84
N LYS A 92 -7.00 3.06 17.90
CA LYS A 92 -7.01 4.46 18.33
C LYS A 92 -7.25 5.45 17.18
N GLY A 93 -8.16 5.08 16.27
CA GLY A 93 -8.57 5.92 15.14
C GLY A 93 -9.30 7.17 15.61
N SER A 94 -9.01 8.31 14.98
CA SER A 94 -9.74 9.57 15.18
C SER A 94 -9.73 10.40 13.90
N CYS A 95 -10.63 11.35 13.79
CA CYS A 95 -10.65 12.28 12.65
C CYS A 95 -9.35 13.05 12.54
N VAL A 96 -8.79 13.51 13.67
CA VAL A 96 -7.53 14.25 13.70
C VAL A 96 -6.38 13.40 13.16
N LYS A 97 -6.27 12.14 13.60
CA LYS A 97 -5.23 11.24 13.13
C LYS A 97 -5.35 10.92 11.64
N LEU A 98 -6.57 10.71 11.14
CA LEU A 98 -6.79 10.46 9.72
C LEU A 98 -6.47 11.70 8.88
N ALA A 99 -6.82 12.89 9.34
CA ALA A 99 -6.51 14.15 8.67
C ALA A 99 -4.99 14.44 8.65
N ALA A 100 -4.28 14.13 9.75
CA ALA A 100 -2.83 14.28 9.83
C ALA A 100 -2.07 13.34 8.88
N GLY A 101 -2.69 12.26 8.43
CA GLY A 101 -2.08 11.28 7.54
C GLY A 101 -1.04 10.38 8.24
N ASN A 102 -0.23 9.70 7.42
CA ASN A 102 0.85 8.80 7.88
C ASN A 102 0.42 7.63 8.78
N GLN A 103 -0.89 7.29 8.79
CA GLN A 103 -1.37 6.11 9.50
C GLN A 103 -1.11 4.87 8.63
N THR A 104 -0.53 3.85 9.24
CA THR A 104 -0.41 2.52 8.64
C THR A 104 -1.47 1.61 9.24
N ILE A 105 -2.40 1.16 8.44
CA ILE A 105 -3.57 0.38 8.86
C ILE A 105 -3.55 -0.96 8.12
N LYS A 106 -3.71 -2.06 8.83
CA LYS A 106 -3.76 -3.40 8.25
C LYS A 106 -5.19 -3.91 8.21
N GLY A 107 -5.52 -4.68 7.20
CA GLY A 107 -6.84 -5.27 7.05
C GLY A 107 -6.86 -6.41 6.05
N THR A 108 -8.05 -7.00 5.92
CA THR A 108 -8.32 -8.05 4.95
C THR A 108 -9.39 -7.58 3.97
N ALA A 109 -9.28 -8.04 2.74
CA ALA A 109 -10.31 -7.81 1.74
C ALA A 109 -10.57 -9.08 0.93
N LYS A 110 -11.74 -9.16 0.32
CA LYS A 110 -12.15 -10.22 -0.59
C LYS A 110 -12.81 -9.60 -1.81
N THR A 111 -12.43 -10.06 -2.98
CA THR A 111 -13.13 -9.75 -4.23
C THR A 111 -13.82 -11.02 -4.72
N VAL A 112 -15.08 -10.91 -5.06
CA VAL A 112 -15.83 -11.90 -5.82
C VAL A 112 -15.87 -11.38 -7.26
N TRP A 113 -15.19 -12.07 -8.16
CA TRP A 113 -15.10 -11.69 -9.57
C TRP A 113 -16.38 -12.08 -10.33
N LYS A 114 -16.64 -11.44 -11.45
CA LYS A 114 -17.82 -11.74 -12.29
C LYS A 114 -17.91 -13.21 -12.71
N ASN A 115 -16.78 -13.89 -12.86
CA ASN A 115 -16.73 -15.34 -13.11
C ASN A 115 -16.92 -16.20 -11.87
N THR A 116 -17.44 -15.65 -10.76
CA THR A 116 -17.71 -16.27 -9.46
C THR A 116 -16.48 -16.71 -8.66
N LYS A 117 -15.28 -16.67 -9.24
CA LYS A 117 -14.04 -16.94 -8.51
C LYS A 117 -13.72 -15.83 -7.52
N THR A 118 -12.94 -16.12 -6.50
CA THR A 118 -12.62 -15.15 -5.44
C THR A 118 -11.14 -14.91 -5.32
N SER A 119 -10.77 -13.74 -4.81
CA SER A 119 -9.43 -13.40 -4.34
C SER A 119 -9.53 -12.84 -2.93
N THR A 120 -8.70 -13.31 -2.02
CA THR A 120 -8.60 -12.78 -0.64
C THR A 120 -7.26 -12.10 -0.49
N TYR A 121 -7.24 -10.95 0.17
CA TYR A 121 -6.07 -10.10 0.30
C TYR A 121 -5.75 -9.82 1.77
N ALA A 122 -4.46 -9.81 2.10
CA ALA A 122 -3.93 -9.09 3.25
C ALA A 122 -3.46 -7.72 2.76
N LEU A 123 -4.04 -6.65 3.30
CA LEU A 123 -3.81 -5.29 2.83
C LEU A 123 -3.15 -4.44 3.92
N THR A 124 -2.32 -3.53 3.47
CA THR A 124 -1.79 -2.41 4.25
C THR A 124 -2.20 -1.12 3.56
N LEU A 125 -2.88 -0.25 4.31
CA LEU A 125 -3.27 1.08 3.86
C LEU A 125 -2.39 2.10 4.56
N LYS A 126 -1.73 2.95 3.79
CA LYS A 126 -0.97 4.09 4.31
C LYS A 126 -1.72 5.36 3.94
N THR A 127 -2.24 6.07 4.95
CA THR A 127 -2.97 7.33 4.71
C THR A 127 -1.99 8.45 4.38
N GLY A 128 -2.34 9.25 3.39
CA GLY A 128 -1.63 10.48 3.03
C GLY A 128 -2.27 11.70 3.69
N THR A 129 -1.54 12.80 3.74
CA THR A 129 -2.03 14.12 4.18
C THR A 129 -2.93 14.74 3.12
N GLY A 130 -3.99 15.45 3.53
CA GLY A 130 -4.82 16.24 2.59
C GLY A 130 -6.10 16.75 3.24
N SER A 131 -6.36 18.05 3.05
CA SER A 131 -7.53 18.75 3.61
C SER A 131 -8.85 18.47 2.87
N ALA A 132 -8.81 17.96 1.65
CA ALA A 132 -10.00 17.72 0.82
C ALA A 132 -10.42 16.24 0.73
N GLY A 133 -10.11 15.45 1.75
CA GLY A 133 -10.35 14.01 1.80
C GLY A 133 -9.06 13.23 1.99
N THR A 134 -9.14 12.16 2.75
CA THR A 134 -7.99 11.31 3.03
C THR A 134 -7.70 10.40 1.86
N THR A 135 -6.51 10.49 1.31
CA THR A 135 -6.02 9.48 0.35
C THR A 135 -5.38 8.33 1.11
N ALA A 136 -5.50 7.12 0.59
CA ALA A 136 -4.80 5.96 1.11
C ALA A 136 -4.12 5.18 -0.01
N THR A 137 -2.82 4.98 0.12
CA THR A 137 -2.07 4.04 -0.72
C THR A 137 -2.30 2.64 -0.19
N ILE A 138 -2.66 1.74 -1.08
CA ILE A 138 -2.95 0.35 -0.79
C ILE A 138 -1.78 -0.49 -1.30
N THR A 139 -1.23 -1.31 -0.44
CA THR A 139 -0.27 -2.37 -0.78
C THR A 139 -0.71 -3.66 -0.12
N GLY A 140 -0.27 -4.80 -0.63
CA GLY A 140 -0.62 -6.06 0.00
C GLY A 140 -0.29 -7.27 -0.86
N LYS A 141 -0.87 -8.40 -0.47
CA LYS A 141 -0.67 -9.69 -1.12
C LYS A 141 -1.99 -10.45 -1.23
N VAL A 142 -2.18 -11.17 -2.31
CA VAL A 142 -3.29 -12.12 -2.45
C VAL A 142 -2.94 -13.38 -1.65
N THR A 143 -3.71 -13.66 -0.60
CA THR A 143 -3.46 -14.78 0.32
C THR A 143 -4.19 -16.05 -0.09
N ALA A 144 -5.31 -15.93 -0.82
CA ALA A 144 -6.09 -17.08 -1.28
C ALA A 144 -6.87 -16.78 -2.56
N GLY A 145 -7.23 -17.83 -3.28
CA GLY A 145 -8.05 -17.78 -4.48
C GLY A 145 -7.27 -17.39 -5.73
N LEU A 146 -7.95 -16.70 -6.65
CA LEU A 146 -7.37 -16.25 -7.91
C LEU A 146 -6.23 -15.26 -7.63
N PHE A 147 -5.08 -15.41 -8.31
CA PHE A 147 -3.87 -14.62 -8.11
C PHE A 147 -3.15 -14.85 -6.76
N LYS A 148 -3.39 -15.98 -6.04
CA LYS A 148 -2.68 -16.30 -4.79
C LYS A 148 -1.17 -16.13 -4.93
N GLY A 149 -0.54 -15.46 -3.94
CA GLY A 149 0.91 -15.21 -3.91
C GLY A 149 1.35 -13.89 -4.56
N HIS A 150 0.48 -13.27 -5.37
CA HIS A 150 0.79 -12.04 -6.09
C HIS A 150 0.61 -10.79 -5.23
N SER A 151 1.40 -9.76 -5.51
CA SER A 151 1.30 -8.47 -4.84
C SER A 151 0.16 -7.64 -5.40
N VAL A 152 -0.37 -6.73 -4.58
CA VAL A 152 -1.39 -5.76 -5.00
C VAL A 152 -0.97 -4.35 -4.65
N THR A 153 -1.31 -3.41 -5.52
CA THR A 153 -1.08 -1.98 -5.32
C THR A 153 -2.30 -1.19 -5.78
N GLY A 154 -2.47 0.00 -5.22
CA GLY A 154 -3.53 0.93 -5.60
C GLY A 154 -3.53 2.17 -4.75
N GLN A 155 -4.42 3.10 -5.07
CA GLN A 155 -4.65 4.29 -4.26
C GLN A 155 -6.12 4.68 -4.33
N VAL A 156 -6.69 5.01 -3.18
CA VAL A 156 -8.08 5.48 -3.06
C VAL A 156 -8.15 6.81 -2.35
N LYS A 157 -9.15 7.60 -2.68
CA LYS A 157 -9.55 8.81 -1.96
C LYS A 157 -10.87 8.52 -1.25
N PHE A 158 -10.91 8.83 0.04
CA PHE A 158 -12.13 8.78 0.84
C PHE A 158 -12.75 10.17 0.91
N THR A 159 -14.06 10.24 0.72
CA THR A 159 -14.85 11.45 0.89
C THR A 159 -15.94 11.17 1.92
N VAL A 160 -15.94 11.95 2.98
CA VAL A 160 -16.92 11.80 4.06
C VAL A 160 -18.27 12.34 3.58
N SER A 161 -19.34 11.60 3.84
CA SER A 161 -20.70 12.01 3.49
C SER A 161 -21.28 12.91 4.57
N GLY A 162 -21.94 14.00 4.14
CA GLY A 162 -22.56 15.00 5.02
C GLY A 162 -21.56 16.05 5.54
N THR A 163 -21.94 16.73 6.60
CA THR A 163 -21.12 17.72 7.31
C THR A 163 -20.76 17.25 8.73
N PRO A 164 -20.02 16.13 8.88
CA PRO A 164 -19.57 15.73 10.21
C PRO A 164 -18.49 16.69 10.67
N ASN A 165 -18.58 17.12 11.93
CA ASN A 165 -17.56 17.96 12.55
C ASN A 165 -16.63 17.18 13.48
N CYS A 166 -16.81 15.85 13.56
CA CYS A 166 -16.06 14.93 14.40
C CYS A 166 -16.12 15.24 15.93
N THR A 167 -16.65 16.38 16.32
CA THR A 167 -16.81 16.78 17.72
C THR A 167 -18.17 16.34 18.25
N THR A 168 -19.25 16.81 17.62
CA THR A 168 -20.62 16.49 18.02
C THR A 168 -21.28 15.47 17.10
N LYS A 169 -20.84 15.38 15.85
CA LYS A 169 -21.38 14.44 14.84
C LYS A 169 -20.27 13.50 14.36
N PRO A 170 -20.21 12.25 14.88
CA PRO A 170 -19.23 11.26 14.45
C PRO A 170 -19.34 10.94 12.95
N VAL A 171 -18.19 10.68 12.32
CA VAL A 171 -18.16 10.18 10.95
C VAL A 171 -18.52 8.69 10.98
N LYS A 172 -19.70 8.34 10.49
CA LYS A 172 -20.18 6.95 10.43
C LYS A 172 -19.94 6.29 9.06
N ALA A 173 -19.81 7.09 8.01
CA ALA A 173 -19.63 6.58 6.65
C ALA A 173 -18.78 7.52 5.80
N ALA A 174 -18.14 6.96 4.79
CA ALA A 174 -17.45 7.66 3.73
C ALA A 174 -17.65 6.91 2.41
N THR A 175 -17.63 7.63 1.30
CA THR A 175 -17.47 7.04 -0.02
C THR A 175 -15.98 6.94 -0.35
N PHE A 176 -15.61 6.00 -1.21
CA PHE A 176 -14.25 5.94 -1.74
C PHE A 176 -14.26 5.74 -3.26
N LYS A 177 -13.26 6.30 -3.89
CA LYS A 177 -12.96 6.12 -5.31
C LYS A 177 -11.45 6.01 -5.49
N ASN A 178 -11.00 5.15 -6.39
CA ASN A 178 -9.58 5.07 -6.69
C ASN A 178 -9.09 6.34 -7.40
N THR A 179 -7.86 6.73 -7.09
CA THR A 179 -7.08 7.79 -7.76
C THR A 179 -5.97 7.19 -8.63
N LYS A 180 -5.55 5.97 -8.32
CA LYS A 180 -4.70 5.13 -9.17
C LYS A 180 -5.35 3.77 -9.34
N SER A 181 -5.14 3.12 -10.48
CA SER A 181 -5.65 1.78 -10.75
C SER A 181 -5.28 0.80 -9.63
N PHE A 182 -6.18 -0.15 -9.37
CA PHE A 182 -5.88 -1.29 -8.53
C PHE A 182 -5.21 -2.35 -9.41
N ILE A 183 -4.00 -2.75 -9.03
CA ILE A 183 -3.13 -3.60 -9.85
C ILE A 183 -2.75 -4.84 -9.06
N ILE A 184 -2.81 -6.00 -9.69
CA ILE A 184 -2.24 -7.26 -9.22
C ILE A 184 -1.04 -7.57 -10.12
N HIS A 185 0.12 -7.73 -9.50
CA HIS A 185 1.40 -7.99 -10.19
C HIS A 185 1.79 -9.44 -10.15
#